data_6dbfc33554d2b96949b726e440c40e29
#
_entry.id   6dbfc33554d2b96949b726e440c40e29
#
_cell.length_a   1.000
_cell.length_b   1.000
_cell.length_c   1.000
_cell.angle_alpha   90.00
_cell.angle_beta   90.00
_cell.angle_gamma   90.00
#
_symmetry.space_group_name_H-M   'P 1'
#
loop_
_entity.id
_entity.type
_entity.pdbx_description
1 polymer ?
#
loop_
_entity_poly.entity_id
_entity_poly.type
_entity_poly.pdbx_seq_one_letter_code
_entity_poly.pdbx_strand_id
1 'polypeptide(L)'
;MKMKVLVVCKNHEDNSESESCKIINDEGFDVVYAWKNTLGKKELEGVDFVISIGGDGTALSASHFLEDKPLLAVNSNPEKSEGALTTIDIRNLRKKLKEIKNGFKIENLERIEVYVNGKRIDLLALNDVFIANEKAYLISKYKLKINGQEEEQ
;
A
#
# COMPACT_ATOMS: atom_id res chain seq x y z
N MET A 1 10.70 19.38 14.18
CA MET A 1 11.19 18.72 12.94
C MET A 1 9.99 18.46 12.05
N LYS A 2 10.07 18.73 10.74
CA LYS A 2 8.97 18.41 9.83
C LYS A 2 8.91 16.89 9.64
N MET A 3 7.72 16.29 9.69
CA MET A 3 7.56 14.89 9.34
C MET A 3 7.79 14.70 7.83
N LYS A 4 8.60 13.72 7.47
CA LYS A 4 8.88 13.35 6.09
C LYS A 4 7.91 12.28 5.62
N VAL A 5 7.19 12.54 4.55
CA VAL A 5 6.14 11.66 4.03
C VAL A 5 6.44 11.22 2.61
N LEU A 6 6.29 9.94 2.34
CA LEU A 6 6.28 9.41 0.97
C LEU A 6 4.83 9.37 0.47
N VAL A 7 4.58 10.04 -0.63
CA VAL A 7 3.27 10.02 -1.31
C VAL A 7 3.37 9.11 -2.53
N VAL A 8 2.61 8.01 -2.49
CA VAL A 8 2.55 7.02 -3.58
C VAL A 8 1.29 7.27 -4.40
N CYS A 9 1.47 7.59 -5.67
CA CYS A 9 0.42 7.90 -6.62
C CYS A 9 0.23 6.80 -7.65
N LYS A 10 -0.97 6.73 -8.26
CA LYS A 10 -1.30 5.72 -9.26
C LYS A 10 -0.54 5.94 -10.57
N ASN A 11 -0.61 7.15 -11.12
CA ASN A 11 0.04 7.56 -12.37
C ASN A 11 0.11 9.09 -12.48
N HIS A 12 0.81 9.61 -13.52
CA HIS A 12 1.04 11.05 -13.72
C HIS A 12 -0.19 11.88 -14.16
N GLU A 13 -1.30 11.26 -14.50
CA GLU A 13 -2.37 11.91 -15.29
C GLU A 13 -3.66 12.19 -14.52
N ASP A 14 -3.75 11.86 -13.23
CA ASP A 14 -4.99 12.00 -12.47
C ASP A 14 -5.07 13.37 -11.76
N ASN A 15 -6.07 14.19 -12.11
CA ASN A 15 -6.30 15.50 -11.49
C ASN A 15 -6.52 15.41 -9.96
N SER A 16 -7.12 14.34 -9.49
CA SER A 16 -7.34 14.12 -8.05
C SER A 16 -6.02 13.91 -7.29
N GLU A 17 -5.01 13.31 -7.93
CA GLU A 17 -3.66 13.21 -7.37
C GLU A 17 -3.01 14.60 -7.23
N SER A 18 -3.17 15.46 -8.23
CA SER A 18 -2.67 16.85 -8.19
C SER A 18 -3.26 17.65 -7.02
N GLU A 19 -4.57 17.52 -6.78
CA GLU A 19 -5.24 18.17 -5.65
C GLU A 19 -4.75 17.61 -4.31
N SER A 20 -4.64 16.30 -4.18
CA SER A 20 -4.12 15.65 -2.98
C SER A 20 -2.70 16.09 -2.65
N CYS A 21 -1.83 16.13 -3.65
CA CYS A 21 -0.45 16.60 -3.51
C CYS A 21 -0.39 18.05 -3.01
N LYS A 22 -1.24 18.91 -3.56
CA LYS A 22 -1.36 20.31 -3.10
C LYS A 22 -1.78 20.38 -1.64
N ILE A 23 -2.81 19.62 -1.23
CA ILE A 23 -3.26 19.59 0.16
C ILE A 23 -2.13 19.16 1.10
N ILE A 24 -1.37 18.11 0.74
CA ILE A 24 -0.28 17.59 1.59
C ILE A 24 0.84 18.63 1.73
N ASN A 25 1.23 19.28 0.62
CA ASN A 25 2.24 20.35 0.64
C ASN A 25 1.79 21.55 1.47
N ASP A 26 0.53 21.99 1.32
CA ASP A 26 -0.03 23.12 2.08
C ASP A 26 -0.02 22.84 3.59
N GLU A 27 -0.18 21.58 3.99
CA GLU A 27 -0.09 21.18 5.40
C GLU A 27 1.35 21.14 5.93
N GLY A 28 2.35 21.37 5.09
CA GLY A 28 3.73 21.65 5.53
C GLY A 28 4.54 20.39 5.90
N PHE A 29 4.20 19.23 5.34
CA PHE A 29 5.05 18.04 5.41
C PHE A 29 6.29 18.19 4.51
N ASP A 30 7.34 17.42 4.79
CA ASP A 30 8.46 17.20 3.87
C ASP A 30 8.10 16.03 2.95
N VAL A 31 7.84 16.32 1.67
CA VAL A 31 7.17 15.36 0.78
C VAL A 31 8.14 14.80 -0.25
N VAL A 32 8.17 13.47 -0.35
CA VAL A 32 8.77 12.70 -1.44
C VAL A 32 7.66 12.03 -2.23
N TYR A 33 7.76 12.03 -3.54
CA TYR A 33 6.76 11.38 -4.42
C TYR A 33 7.32 10.14 -5.07
N ALA A 34 6.49 9.10 -5.17
CA ALA A 34 6.77 7.89 -5.93
C ALA A 34 5.51 7.42 -6.69
N TRP A 35 5.73 6.66 -7.76
CA TRP A 35 4.65 6.03 -8.51
C TRP A 35 4.53 4.57 -8.08
N LYS A 36 3.32 4.07 -7.99
CA LYS A 36 3.07 2.69 -7.52
C LYS A 36 3.87 1.63 -8.31
N ASN A 37 4.12 1.87 -9.60
CA ASN A 37 4.83 0.93 -10.47
C ASN A 37 6.36 1.00 -10.37
N THR A 38 6.90 2.03 -9.73
CA THR A 38 8.35 2.23 -9.54
C THR A 38 8.74 2.28 -8.07
N LEU A 39 7.79 2.06 -7.19
CA LEU A 39 8.03 2.04 -5.75
C LEU A 39 8.92 0.85 -5.37
N GLY A 40 9.87 1.12 -4.49
CA GLY A 40 10.76 0.12 -3.89
C GLY A 40 11.18 0.54 -2.48
N LYS A 41 12.00 -0.28 -1.84
CA LYS A 41 12.48 -0.02 -0.46
C LYS A 41 13.29 1.26 -0.35
N LYS A 42 13.98 1.66 -1.42
CA LYS A 42 14.84 2.85 -1.42
C LYS A 42 14.06 4.14 -1.18
N GLU A 43 12.85 4.26 -1.73
CA GLU A 43 11.99 5.43 -1.57
C GLU A 43 11.49 5.59 -0.12
N LEU A 44 11.56 4.54 0.69
CA LEU A 44 11.14 4.52 2.10
C LEU A 44 12.22 4.99 3.08
N GLU A 45 13.45 5.22 2.60
CA GLU A 45 14.55 5.62 3.48
C GLU A 45 14.32 6.99 4.10
N GLY A 46 14.40 7.06 5.43
CA GLY A 46 14.23 8.29 6.20
C GLY A 46 12.81 8.88 6.17
N VAL A 47 11.81 8.11 5.74
CA VAL A 47 10.39 8.49 5.72
C VAL A 47 9.74 8.11 7.05
N ASP A 48 8.91 9.01 7.60
CA ASP A 48 8.19 8.76 8.86
C ASP A 48 6.91 7.94 8.63
N PHE A 49 6.17 8.22 7.55
CA PHE A 49 4.99 7.47 7.14
C PHE A 49 4.71 7.60 5.65
N VAL A 50 3.79 6.81 5.15
CA VAL A 50 3.43 6.74 3.73
C VAL A 50 1.98 7.14 3.53
N ILE A 51 1.68 7.87 2.46
CA ILE A 51 0.33 8.16 1.99
C ILE A 51 0.18 7.56 0.60
N SER A 52 -0.79 6.66 0.40
CA SER A 52 -1.17 6.21 -0.94
C SER A 52 -2.38 7.00 -1.43
N ILE A 53 -2.28 7.58 -2.63
CA ILE A 53 -3.36 8.32 -3.29
C ILE A 53 -3.87 7.50 -4.47
N GLY A 54 -5.11 7.01 -4.36
CA GLY A 54 -5.71 6.13 -5.38
C GLY A 54 -6.83 5.29 -4.79
N GLY A 55 -7.06 4.12 -5.35
CA GLY A 55 -7.93 3.09 -4.78
C GLY A 55 -7.14 1.98 -4.10
N ASP A 56 -7.82 0.86 -3.81
CA ASP A 56 -7.26 -0.31 -3.12
C ASP A 56 -5.99 -0.85 -3.77
N GLY A 57 -5.92 -0.87 -5.11
CA GLY A 57 -4.72 -1.32 -5.83
C GLY A 57 -3.49 -0.45 -5.61
N THR A 58 -3.64 0.85 -5.29
CA THR A 58 -2.51 1.72 -4.93
C THR A 58 -2.09 1.46 -3.48
N ALA A 59 -3.05 1.29 -2.59
CA ALA A 59 -2.80 0.93 -1.19
C ALA A 59 -2.08 -0.42 -1.08
N LEU A 60 -2.54 -1.45 -1.81
CA LEU A 60 -1.89 -2.76 -1.88
C LEU A 60 -0.45 -2.66 -2.40
N SER A 61 -0.24 -1.95 -3.51
CA SER A 61 1.11 -1.79 -4.08
C SER A 61 2.06 -1.10 -3.10
N ALA A 62 1.61 -0.06 -2.42
CA ALA A 62 2.40 0.60 -1.37
C ALA A 62 2.70 -0.35 -0.22
N SER A 63 1.69 -1.10 0.23
CA SER A 63 1.81 -1.98 1.37
C SER A 63 2.86 -3.09 1.20
N HIS A 64 3.13 -3.56 -0.01
CA HIS A 64 4.09 -4.64 -0.27
C HIS A 64 5.49 -4.36 0.28
N PHE A 65 5.90 -3.10 0.32
CA PHE A 65 7.24 -2.68 0.74
C PHE A 65 7.31 -2.20 2.19
N LEU A 66 6.15 -2.04 2.85
CA LEU A 66 6.07 -1.52 4.21
C LEU A 66 6.22 -2.66 5.22
N GLU A 67 7.24 -2.56 6.06
CA GLU A 67 7.44 -3.48 7.18
C GLU A 67 6.99 -2.83 8.50
N ASP A 68 7.48 -1.62 8.77
CA ASP A 68 7.27 -0.88 10.02
C ASP A 68 6.67 0.53 9.84
N LYS A 69 6.55 1.00 8.60
CA LYS A 69 6.05 2.34 8.31
C LYS A 69 4.53 2.38 8.28
N PRO A 70 3.89 3.34 8.97
CA PRO A 70 2.44 3.53 8.87
C PRO A 70 2.02 3.94 7.46
N LEU A 71 0.87 3.44 7.02
CA LEU A 71 0.23 3.78 5.75
C LEU A 71 -1.09 4.50 6.00
N LEU A 72 -1.25 5.68 5.41
CA LEU A 72 -2.54 6.34 5.23
C LEU A 72 -3.03 6.10 3.81
N ALA A 73 -3.98 5.23 3.62
CA ALA A 73 -4.56 4.94 2.31
C ALA A 73 -5.75 5.88 2.04
N VAL A 74 -5.64 6.67 0.96
CA VAL A 74 -6.61 7.70 0.58
C VAL A 74 -7.30 7.31 -0.71
N ASN A 75 -8.63 7.16 -0.68
CA ASN A 75 -9.44 6.99 -1.87
C ASN A 75 -9.53 8.32 -2.64
N SER A 76 -8.89 8.39 -3.78
CA SER A 76 -8.87 9.60 -4.62
C SER A 76 -10.17 9.81 -5.39
N ASN A 77 -10.97 8.76 -5.59
CA ASN A 77 -12.22 8.84 -6.34
C ASN A 77 -13.29 7.91 -5.73
N PRO A 78 -13.93 8.35 -4.62
CA PRO A 78 -14.92 7.53 -3.91
C PRO A 78 -16.20 7.26 -4.72
N GLU A 79 -16.44 7.98 -5.80
CA GLU A 79 -17.58 7.74 -6.68
C GLU A 79 -17.35 6.56 -7.64
N LYS A 80 -16.09 6.25 -7.95
CA LYS A 80 -15.70 5.17 -8.86
C LYS A 80 -15.15 3.93 -8.18
N SER A 81 -14.76 4.03 -6.91
CA SER A 81 -14.14 2.96 -6.15
C SER A 81 -14.69 2.93 -4.74
N GLU A 82 -15.12 1.76 -4.29
CA GLU A 82 -15.61 1.54 -2.93
C GLU A 82 -14.53 1.81 -1.87
N GLY A 83 -13.28 1.46 -2.17
CA GLY A 83 -12.14 1.75 -1.31
C GLY A 83 -12.12 0.92 -0.03
N ALA A 84 -12.28 -0.40 -0.16
CA ALA A 84 -12.31 -1.34 0.98
C ALA A 84 -11.04 -1.34 1.83
N LEU A 85 -9.91 -1.02 1.22
CA LEU A 85 -8.59 -0.94 1.88
C LEU A 85 -8.14 0.50 2.14
N THR A 86 -8.94 1.49 1.75
CA THR A 86 -8.60 2.88 2.00
C THR A 86 -9.11 3.33 3.37
N THR A 87 -8.30 4.11 4.07
CA THR A 87 -8.63 4.60 5.43
C THR A 87 -9.60 5.77 5.40
N ILE A 88 -9.47 6.63 4.38
CA ILE A 88 -10.26 7.85 4.19
C ILE A 88 -10.49 8.12 2.70
N ASP A 89 -11.45 8.98 2.38
CA ASP A 89 -11.55 9.61 1.07
C ASP A 89 -10.82 10.97 1.01
N ILE A 90 -10.58 11.46 -0.20
CA ILE A 90 -9.86 12.70 -0.46
C ILE A 90 -10.48 13.92 0.24
N ARG A 91 -11.80 13.94 0.41
CA ARG A 91 -12.53 15.06 1.06
C ARG A 91 -12.12 15.23 2.52
N ASN A 92 -11.68 14.16 3.16
CA ASN A 92 -11.25 14.12 4.55
C ASN A 92 -9.73 14.25 4.73
N LEU A 93 -8.95 14.32 3.64
CA LEU A 93 -7.49 14.31 3.67
C LEU A 93 -6.91 15.44 4.53
N ARG A 94 -7.32 16.70 4.31
CA ARG A 94 -6.81 17.85 5.07
C ARG A 94 -7.08 17.71 6.56
N LYS A 95 -8.26 17.26 6.95
CA LYS A 95 -8.62 17.01 8.35
C LYS A 95 -7.71 15.96 8.96
N LYS A 96 -7.51 14.84 8.24
CA LYS A 96 -6.69 13.72 8.72
C LYS A 96 -5.21 14.11 8.88
N LEU A 97 -4.67 14.90 7.96
CA LEU A 97 -3.30 15.40 8.05
C LEU A 97 -3.08 16.29 9.29
N LYS A 98 -4.07 17.12 9.64
CA LYS A 98 -4.03 17.92 10.88
C LYS A 98 -4.08 17.04 12.13
N GLU A 99 -4.89 15.99 12.13
CA GLU A 99 -4.93 15.02 13.22
C GLU A 99 -3.56 14.33 13.39
N ILE A 100 -2.94 13.90 12.30
CA ILE A 100 -1.63 13.23 12.31
C ILE A 100 -0.55 14.10 12.97
N LYS A 101 -0.54 15.40 12.73
CA LYS A 101 0.41 16.33 13.36
C LYS A 101 0.26 16.43 14.90
N ASN A 102 -0.94 16.17 15.39
CA ASN A 102 -1.24 16.22 16.82
C ASN A 102 -1.10 14.84 17.51
N GLY A 103 -0.67 13.84 16.77
CA GLY A 103 -0.59 12.45 17.19
C GLY A 103 -1.69 11.60 16.56
N PHE A 104 -1.40 10.35 16.25
CA PHE A 104 -2.33 9.43 15.60
C PHE A 104 -2.24 8.02 16.19
N LYS A 105 -3.35 7.31 16.09
CA LYS A 105 -3.42 5.90 16.46
C LYS A 105 -3.09 5.06 15.22
N ILE A 106 -2.24 4.05 15.40
CA ILE A 106 -1.89 3.06 14.37
C ILE A 106 -2.68 1.78 14.66
N GLU A 107 -3.28 1.22 13.63
CA GLU A 107 -3.81 -0.12 13.61
C GLU A 107 -2.79 -1.05 12.94
N ASN A 108 -2.46 -2.16 13.59
CA ASN A 108 -1.54 -3.13 13.04
C ASN A 108 -2.32 -4.20 12.26
N LEU A 109 -1.91 -4.43 11.03
CA LEU A 109 -2.47 -5.48 10.16
C LEU A 109 -1.46 -6.60 9.99
N GLU A 110 -1.92 -7.83 10.09
CA GLU A 110 -1.12 -9.02 9.79
C GLU A 110 -0.79 -9.09 8.30
N ARG A 111 0.38 -9.66 8.00
CA ARG A 111 0.90 -9.75 6.64
C ARG A 111 1.37 -11.17 6.36
N ILE A 112 1.32 -11.58 5.10
CA ILE A 112 1.77 -12.90 4.66
C ILE A 112 3.21 -12.78 4.15
N GLU A 113 4.12 -13.55 4.75
CA GLU A 113 5.45 -13.76 4.21
C GLU A 113 5.45 -14.96 3.26
N VAL A 114 6.16 -14.84 2.16
CA VAL A 114 6.25 -15.87 1.14
C VAL A 114 7.69 -16.36 1.00
N TYR A 115 7.85 -17.67 0.98
CA TYR A 115 9.13 -18.33 0.74
C TYR A 115 9.03 -19.21 -0.50
N VAL A 116 9.96 -19.07 -1.42
CA VAL A 116 10.09 -19.93 -2.61
C VAL A 116 11.41 -20.66 -2.54
N ASN A 117 11.36 -21.98 -2.52
CA ASN A 117 12.56 -22.84 -2.36
C ASN A 117 13.43 -22.45 -1.14
N GLY A 118 12.77 -22.12 -0.03
CA GLY A 118 13.43 -21.71 1.21
C GLY A 118 13.97 -20.29 1.24
N LYS A 119 13.82 -19.51 0.18
CA LYS A 119 14.20 -18.10 0.13
C LYS A 119 12.99 -17.21 0.33
N ARG A 120 13.06 -16.27 1.27
CA ARG A 120 12.02 -15.26 1.48
C ARG A 120 11.93 -14.35 0.25
N ILE A 121 10.72 -14.13 -0.22
CA ILE A 121 10.42 -13.07 -1.19
C ILE A 121 10.40 -11.74 -0.45
N ASP A 122 10.99 -10.71 -1.05
CA ASP A 122 11.20 -9.40 -0.44
C ASP A 122 9.97 -8.48 -0.50
N LEU A 123 8.79 -9.09 -0.50
CA LEU A 123 7.48 -8.44 -0.51
C LEU A 123 6.58 -9.08 0.55
N LEU A 124 5.73 -8.27 1.17
CA LEU A 124 4.71 -8.73 2.11
C LEU A 124 3.33 -8.61 1.47
N ALA A 125 2.57 -9.70 1.48
CA ALA A 125 1.19 -9.64 1.00
C ALA A 125 0.24 -9.20 2.10
N LEU A 126 -0.69 -8.30 1.77
CA LEU A 126 -1.73 -7.82 2.68
C LEU A 126 -3.01 -8.66 2.54
N ASN A 127 -3.38 -9.04 1.32
CA ASN A 127 -4.59 -9.82 1.06
C ASN A 127 -4.28 -11.30 0.92
N ASP A 128 -3.72 -11.68 -0.23
CA ASP A 128 -3.57 -13.05 -0.68
C ASP A 128 -2.28 -13.26 -1.47
N VAL A 129 -1.93 -14.52 -1.62
CA VAL A 129 -0.83 -14.97 -2.47
C VAL A 129 -1.41 -15.90 -3.52
N PHE A 130 -1.26 -15.52 -4.79
CA PHE A 130 -1.76 -16.30 -5.91
C PHE A 130 -0.64 -17.16 -6.49
N ILE A 131 -0.92 -18.47 -6.63
CA ILE A 131 -0.01 -19.45 -7.20
C ILE A 131 -0.73 -20.16 -8.34
N ALA A 132 -0.17 -20.10 -9.54
CA ALA A 132 -0.73 -20.72 -10.72
C ALA A 132 0.35 -21.11 -11.73
N ASN A 133 -0.05 -21.89 -12.74
CA ASN A 133 0.78 -22.05 -13.93
C ASN A 133 0.96 -20.73 -14.66
N GLU A 134 2.11 -20.52 -15.25
CA GLU A 134 2.41 -19.35 -16.09
C GLU A 134 1.41 -19.19 -17.25
N LYS A 135 0.94 -20.32 -17.78
CA LYS A 135 -0.02 -20.34 -18.90
C LYS A 135 -1.41 -20.69 -18.37
N ALA A 136 -2.36 -19.78 -18.53
CA ALA A 136 -3.72 -19.92 -18.02
C ALA A 136 -4.51 -21.15 -18.50
N TYR A 137 -4.12 -21.74 -19.65
CA TYR A 137 -4.75 -22.94 -20.20
C TYR A 137 -4.19 -24.26 -19.63
N LEU A 138 -3.14 -24.19 -18.81
CA LEU A 138 -2.59 -25.38 -18.16
C LEU A 138 -3.30 -25.63 -16.81
N ILE A 139 -3.58 -26.89 -16.55
CA ILE A 139 -4.15 -27.31 -15.25
C ILE A 139 -3.05 -27.22 -14.20
N SER A 140 -3.33 -26.52 -13.10
CA SER A 140 -2.48 -26.50 -11.93
C SER A 140 -2.70 -27.77 -11.11
N LYS A 141 -1.65 -28.55 -10.89
CA LYS A 141 -1.65 -29.67 -9.94
C LYS A 141 -0.73 -29.28 -8.79
N TYR A 142 -1.21 -29.43 -7.57
CA TYR A 142 -0.42 -29.07 -6.39
C TYR A 142 -0.74 -29.98 -5.21
N LYS A 143 0.20 -30.07 -4.29
CA LYS A 143 -0.01 -30.63 -2.97
C LYS A 143 0.03 -29.49 -1.96
N LEU A 144 -1.00 -29.40 -1.16
CA LEU A 144 -1.11 -28.39 -0.11
C LEU A 144 -0.86 -29.05 1.24
N LYS A 145 0.01 -28.45 2.04
CA LYS A 145 0.25 -28.88 3.41
C LYS A 145 -0.01 -27.73 4.36
N ILE A 146 -1.02 -27.89 5.20
CA ILE A 146 -1.43 -26.91 6.20
C ILE A 146 -1.27 -27.53 7.58
N ASN A 147 -0.47 -26.90 8.45
CA ASN A 147 -0.25 -27.37 9.83
C ASN A 147 0.12 -28.86 9.93
N GLY A 148 0.83 -29.36 8.93
CA GLY A 148 1.27 -30.76 8.89
C GLY A 148 0.27 -31.73 8.22
N GLN A 149 -0.93 -31.29 7.88
CA GLN A 149 -1.91 -32.06 7.11
C GLN A 149 -1.72 -31.81 5.62
N GLU A 150 -1.73 -32.86 4.81
CA GLU A 150 -1.49 -32.82 3.37
C GLU A 150 -2.78 -33.09 2.61
N GLU A 151 -3.11 -32.23 1.65
CA GLU A 151 -4.21 -32.39 0.70
C GLU A 151 -3.63 -32.34 -0.72
N GLU A 152 -4.09 -33.26 -1.57
CA GLU A 152 -3.74 -33.34 -2.99
C GLU A 152 -4.95 -32.93 -3.85
N GLN A 153 -4.76 -31.97 -4.78
CA GLN A 153 -5.77 -31.52 -5.74
C GLN A 153 -5.22 -31.52 -7.16
#